data_91954bfa922cb90290be29328113cc56
#
_entry.id   91954bfa922cb90290be29328113cc56
#
_cell.length_a   1.000
_cell.length_b   1.000
_cell.length_c   1.000
_cell.angle_alpha   90.00
_cell.angle_beta   90.00
_cell.angle_gamma   90.00
#
_symmetry.space_group_name_H-M   'P 1'
#
loop_
_entity.id
_entity.type
_entity.pdbx_description
1 polymer ?
#
loop_
_entity_poly.entity_id
_entity_poly.type
_entity_poly.pdbx_seq_one_letter_code
_entity_poly.pdbx_strand_id
1 'polypeptide(L)'
;MGRLKFNALVGAALVILPSAGALAADIPEMPAPAPVGGGWYLRGHIGMSNQQVGSLDNVLFAGAPNFRWLDTGGFDAAPIFGIGVGFQVHDHFRVDVTGEYRGKASFSALDAYGTGTPPASGTNEYTAKKSEWTFLANGYWDFATFSGFTPYVGAGIGASLNTISDFRDINVPNGGVAYAAAASQWNLAWALHAGIAMQVSPNVTLDLGYSYLDLGKAHSGDIIAYDGTNTVYNPMYFNHITSHDLKLAVRWNFDQASSGGYYPPVVKY
;
A
#
# COMPACT_ATOMS: atom_id res chain seq x y z
N MET A 1 -26.55 -14.70 -6.90
CA MET A 1 -26.46 -13.23 -6.83
C MET A 1 -25.04 -12.85 -7.19
N GLY A 2 -24.83 -12.31 -8.41
CA GLY A 2 -23.50 -12.04 -8.94
C GLY A 2 -22.82 -10.90 -8.20
N ARG A 3 -21.68 -11.19 -7.55
CA ARG A 3 -20.76 -10.17 -7.07
C ARG A 3 -20.08 -9.55 -8.29
N LEU A 4 -20.29 -8.28 -8.51
CA LEU A 4 -19.58 -7.49 -9.53
C LEU A 4 -18.11 -7.51 -9.15
N LYS A 5 -17.28 -8.21 -9.92
CA LYS A 5 -15.81 -8.08 -9.83
C LYS A 5 -15.46 -6.69 -10.36
N PHE A 6 -15.13 -5.77 -9.48
CA PHE A 6 -14.56 -4.49 -9.85
C PHE A 6 -13.08 -4.75 -10.21
N ASN A 7 -12.86 -5.17 -11.45
CA ASN A 7 -11.54 -5.03 -12.06
C ASN A 7 -11.35 -3.53 -12.30
N ALA A 8 -10.85 -2.82 -11.30
CA ALA A 8 -10.44 -1.44 -11.48
C ALA A 8 -9.22 -1.43 -12.40
N LEU A 9 -9.49 -1.27 -13.69
CA LEU A 9 -8.52 -0.69 -14.61
C LEU A 9 -8.19 0.69 -14.04
N VAL A 10 -7.00 0.84 -13.46
CA VAL A 10 -6.42 2.15 -13.18
C VAL A 10 -6.03 2.74 -14.53
N GLY A 11 -7.03 3.22 -15.26
CA GLY A 11 -6.81 4.15 -16.33
C GLY A 11 -6.34 5.45 -15.70
N ALA A 12 -5.13 5.91 -16.05
CA ALA A 12 -4.69 7.25 -15.76
C ALA A 12 -5.71 8.21 -16.39
N ALA A 13 -6.68 8.66 -15.60
CA ALA A 13 -7.59 9.71 -16.00
C ALA A 13 -6.77 11.01 -16.06
N LEU A 14 -6.27 11.31 -17.26
CA LEU A 14 -5.83 12.64 -17.62
C LEU A 14 -7.10 13.51 -17.58
N VAL A 15 -7.36 14.18 -16.48
CA VAL A 15 -8.45 15.16 -16.38
C VAL A 15 -8.03 16.36 -17.21
N ILE A 16 -8.48 16.39 -18.45
CA ILE A 16 -8.44 17.60 -19.29
C ILE A 16 -9.53 18.51 -18.75
N LEU A 17 -9.15 19.47 -17.93
CA LEU A 17 -10.03 20.56 -17.52
C LEU A 17 -10.26 21.47 -18.74
N PRO A 18 -11.52 21.80 -19.09
CA PRO A 18 -11.78 22.77 -20.12
C PRO A 18 -11.24 24.14 -19.69
N SER A 19 -10.46 24.77 -20.55
CA SER A 19 -9.99 26.14 -20.37
C SER A 19 -11.18 27.10 -20.45
N ALA A 20 -11.79 27.42 -19.32
CA ALA A 20 -12.59 28.63 -19.20
C ALA A 20 -11.62 29.80 -19.21
N GLY A 21 -11.78 30.71 -20.17
CA GLY A 21 -10.99 31.92 -20.26
C GLY A 21 -11.15 32.74 -18.95
N ALA A 22 -10.12 32.70 -18.11
CA ALA A 22 -10.04 33.55 -16.93
C ALA A 22 -9.69 34.96 -17.40
N LEU A 23 -10.54 35.90 -17.09
CA LEU A 23 -10.21 37.31 -17.11
C LEU A 23 -8.99 37.49 -16.19
N ALA A 24 -7.89 37.96 -16.76
CA ALA A 24 -6.66 38.24 -16.04
C ALA A 24 -6.94 39.37 -15.04
N ALA A 25 -7.19 39.01 -13.78
CA ALA A 25 -6.85 39.87 -12.67
C ALA A 25 -5.33 39.75 -12.49
N ASP A 26 -4.61 40.84 -12.48
CA ASP A 26 -3.19 40.92 -12.12
C ASP A 26 -3.02 40.27 -10.74
N ILE A 27 -2.73 38.97 -10.75
CA ILE A 27 -2.25 38.25 -9.56
C ILE A 27 -0.80 38.68 -9.42
N PRO A 28 -0.39 39.38 -8.31
CA PRO A 28 0.99 39.70 -8.09
C PRO A 28 1.80 38.39 -8.20
N GLU A 29 2.80 38.37 -9.08
CA GLU A 29 3.74 37.28 -9.23
C GLU A 29 4.29 36.93 -7.84
N MET A 30 3.83 35.83 -7.26
CA MET A 30 4.46 35.33 -6.02
C MET A 30 5.93 35.05 -6.39
N PRO A 31 6.89 35.64 -5.67
CA PRO A 31 8.28 35.34 -5.90
C PRO A 31 8.47 33.83 -5.85
N ALA A 32 9.18 33.28 -6.85
CA ALA A 32 9.50 31.86 -6.86
C ALA A 32 10.10 31.49 -5.49
N PRO A 33 9.59 30.44 -4.83
CA PRO A 33 10.13 30.05 -3.54
C PRO A 33 11.65 29.86 -3.68
N ALA A 34 12.40 30.45 -2.76
CA ALA A 34 13.85 30.32 -2.72
C ALA A 34 14.21 28.82 -2.69
N PRO A 35 15.25 28.36 -3.40
CA PRO A 35 15.66 26.98 -3.39
C PRO A 35 15.85 26.52 -1.94
N VAL A 36 15.15 25.45 -1.57
CA VAL A 36 15.19 24.87 -0.23
C VAL A 36 16.54 24.19 -0.11
N GLY A 37 17.53 24.87 0.42
CA GLY A 37 18.79 24.24 0.83
C GLY A 37 18.49 23.12 1.86
N GLY A 38 19.16 21.99 1.71
CA GLY A 38 18.94 20.73 2.40
C GLY A 38 18.55 20.89 3.88
N GLY A 39 17.48 20.18 4.28
CA GLY A 39 16.96 20.25 5.63
C GLY A 39 16.20 19.00 6.03
N TRP A 40 16.08 18.79 7.34
CA TRP A 40 15.30 17.68 7.91
C TRP A 40 13.80 17.96 7.81
N TYR A 41 13.03 16.88 7.54
CA TYR A 41 11.56 16.94 7.59
C TYR A 41 10.96 15.75 8.33
N LEU A 42 9.79 15.99 8.92
CA LEU A 42 8.88 14.91 9.33
C LEU A 42 7.82 14.70 8.25
N ARG A 43 7.40 13.46 8.09
CA ARG A 43 6.32 13.09 7.20
C ARG A 43 5.27 12.29 7.95
N GLY A 44 4.00 12.66 7.79
CA GLY A 44 2.85 11.85 8.18
C GLY A 44 2.00 11.57 6.96
N HIS A 45 1.45 10.35 6.83
CA HIS A 45 0.57 10.04 5.71
C HIS A 45 -0.53 9.07 6.10
N ILE A 46 -1.63 9.18 5.38
CA ILE A 46 -2.75 8.26 5.38
C ILE A 46 -2.99 7.79 3.95
N GLY A 47 -3.62 6.64 3.79
CA GLY A 47 -3.91 6.13 2.44
C GLY A 47 -4.79 4.91 2.43
N MET A 48 -4.92 4.35 1.25
CA MET A 48 -5.57 3.07 1.00
C MET A 48 -4.63 2.15 0.23
N SER A 49 -4.57 0.89 0.66
CA SER A 49 -3.88 -0.18 -0.04
C SER A 49 -4.88 -1.05 -0.78
N ASN A 50 -4.54 -1.45 -2.00
CA ASN A 50 -5.23 -2.48 -2.77
C ASN A 50 -4.23 -3.60 -3.02
N GLN A 51 -4.37 -4.68 -2.25
CA GLN A 51 -3.39 -5.77 -2.24
C GLN A 51 -3.85 -6.92 -3.11
N GLN A 52 -2.87 -7.56 -3.74
CA GLN A 52 -3.06 -8.74 -4.57
C GLN A 52 -2.18 -9.88 -4.08
N VAL A 53 -2.66 -11.11 -4.20
CA VAL A 53 -1.89 -12.32 -3.96
C VAL A 53 -1.68 -13.03 -5.30
N GLY A 54 -0.42 -13.40 -5.59
CA GLY A 54 -0.08 -14.06 -6.84
C GLY A 54 -0.51 -15.53 -6.87
N SER A 55 -0.33 -16.25 -5.76
CA SER A 55 -0.78 -17.64 -5.65
C SER A 55 -0.98 -18.05 -4.20
N LEU A 56 -1.88 -19.02 -4.01
CA LEU A 56 -2.10 -19.72 -2.75
C LEU A 56 -1.53 -21.14 -2.87
N ASP A 57 -0.96 -21.64 -1.77
CA ASP A 57 -0.43 -23.01 -1.73
C ASP A 57 -0.68 -23.63 -0.35
N ASN A 58 -0.91 -24.94 -0.37
CA ASN A 58 -1.05 -25.77 0.82
C ASN A 58 -0.63 -27.21 0.48
N VAL A 59 0.04 -27.88 1.40
CA VAL A 59 0.57 -29.24 1.19
C VAL A 59 -0.53 -30.25 0.81
N LEU A 60 -1.77 -30.02 1.23
CA LEU A 60 -2.90 -30.92 0.95
C LEU A 60 -3.40 -30.80 -0.50
N PHE A 61 -3.12 -29.71 -1.20
CA PHE A 61 -3.59 -29.52 -2.58
C PHE A 61 -3.01 -30.56 -3.54
N ALA A 62 -1.74 -30.95 -3.33
CA ALA A 62 -1.09 -31.97 -4.17
C ALA A 62 -1.75 -33.34 -4.07
N GLY A 63 -2.36 -33.68 -2.95
CA GLY A 63 -3.07 -34.94 -2.73
C GLY A 63 -4.56 -34.90 -3.06
N ALA A 64 -5.13 -33.71 -3.34
CA ALA A 64 -6.56 -33.55 -3.61
C ALA A 64 -6.86 -33.86 -5.10
N PRO A 65 -7.67 -34.88 -5.41
CA PRO A 65 -7.96 -35.23 -6.80
C PRO A 65 -8.76 -34.11 -7.48
N ASN A 66 -8.36 -33.75 -8.71
CA ASN A 66 -9.00 -32.71 -9.51
C ASN A 66 -9.13 -31.35 -8.79
N PHE A 67 -8.15 -31.03 -7.94
CA PHE A 67 -8.10 -29.73 -7.27
C PHE A 67 -8.10 -28.59 -8.28
N ARG A 68 -8.94 -27.58 -8.04
CA ARG A 68 -8.98 -26.34 -8.84
C ARG A 68 -9.55 -25.20 -8.02
N TRP A 69 -9.04 -24.02 -8.25
CA TRP A 69 -9.65 -22.80 -7.75
C TRP A 69 -10.92 -22.45 -8.55
N LEU A 70 -12.02 -22.21 -7.86
CA LEU A 70 -13.24 -21.59 -8.40
C LEU A 70 -13.12 -20.06 -8.29
N ASP A 71 -12.50 -19.58 -7.21
CA ASP A 71 -12.11 -18.20 -6.99
C ASP A 71 -10.79 -18.20 -6.23
N THR A 72 -9.73 -17.68 -6.85
CA THR A 72 -8.41 -17.56 -6.22
C THR A 72 -8.37 -16.49 -5.13
N GLY A 73 -9.47 -15.73 -5.02
CA GLY A 73 -9.60 -14.72 -3.98
C GLY A 73 -8.77 -13.48 -4.17
N GLY A 74 -8.67 -12.72 -3.09
CA GLY A 74 -7.92 -11.48 -3.00
C GLY A 74 -8.16 -10.81 -1.66
N PHE A 75 -7.40 -9.75 -1.40
CA PHE A 75 -7.57 -8.92 -0.22
C PHE A 75 -8.48 -7.73 -0.53
N ASP A 76 -9.35 -7.36 0.40
CA ASP A 76 -10.06 -6.09 0.34
C ASP A 76 -9.09 -4.92 0.50
N ALA A 77 -9.53 -3.71 0.11
CA ALA A 77 -8.77 -2.51 0.39
C ALA A 77 -8.67 -2.27 1.90
N ALA A 78 -7.50 -1.79 2.35
CA ALA A 78 -7.24 -1.51 3.76
C ALA A 78 -6.64 -0.11 3.96
N PRO A 79 -6.93 0.56 5.09
CA PRO A 79 -6.35 1.85 5.39
C PRO A 79 -4.85 1.74 5.68
N ILE A 80 -4.10 2.78 5.30
CA ILE A 80 -2.68 2.95 5.59
C ILE A 80 -2.52 4.13 6.52
N PHE A 81 -1.65 3.98 7.52
CA PHE A 81 -1.19 5.03 8.40
C PHE A 81 0.33 4.94 8.49
N GLY A 82 1.02 6.05 8.28
CA GLY A 82 2.46 6.02 8.33
C GLY A 82 3.07 7.34 8.76
N ILE A 83 4.28 7.23 9.28
CA ILE A 83 5.15 8.33 9.65
C ILE A 83 6.54 8.11 9.09
N GLY A 84 7.31 9.17 8.97
CA GLY A 84 8.69 9.08 8.52
C GLY A 84 9.49 10.33 8.87
N VAL A 85 10.78 10.16 8.81
CA VAL A 85 11.75 11.26 8.92
C VAL A 85 12.63 11.23 7.68
N GLY A 86 12.89 12.39 7.13
CA GLY A 86 13.67 12.51 5.91
C GLY A 86 14.56 13.72 5.89
N PHE A 87 15.38 13.76 4.86
CA PHE A 87 16.34 14.81 4.63
C PHE A 87 16.36 15.20 3.15
N GLN A 88 16.25 16.49 2.87
CA GLN A 88 16.44 17.08 1.55
C GLN A 88 17.92 17.20 1.30
N VAL A 89 18.48 16.30 0.48
CA VAL A 89 19.92 16.25 0.18
C VAL A 89 20.32 17.35 -0.80
N HIS A 90 19.46 17.60 -1.77
CA HIS A 90 19.63 18.58 -2.83
C HIS A 90 18.25 19.06 -3.31
N ASP A 91 18.16 20.16 -4.05
CA ASP A 91 16.90 20.71 -4.56
C ASP A 91 16.00 19.70 -5.29
N HIS A 92 16.64 18.69 -5.91
CA HIS A 92 15.96 17.64 -6.67
C HIS A 92 16.04 16.25 -6.01
N PHE A 93 16.71 16.10 -4.89
CA PHE A 93 16.89 14.77 -4.29
C PHE A 93 16.67 14.77 -2.78
N ARG A 94 15.80 13.92 -2.34
CA ARG A 94 15.49 13.69 -0.93
C ARG A 94 15.48 12.21 -0.59
N VAL A 95 15.74 11.91 0.67
CA VAL A 95 15.68 10.56 1.23
C VAL A 95 14.82 10.58 2.48
N ASP A 96 14.15 9.47 2.76
CA ASP A 96 13.47 9.28 4.04
C ASP A 96 13.47 7.83 4.51
N VAL A 97 13.15 7.64 5.77
CA VAL A 97 12.81 6.35 6.36
C VAL A 97 11.38 6.45 6.85
N THR A 98 10.56 5.50 6.43
CA THR A 98 9.13 5.44 6.79
C THR A 98 8.80 4.16 7.53
N GLY A 99 7.90 4.27 8.52
CA GLY A 99 7.20 3.16 9.13
C GLY A 99 5.70 3.29 8.82
N GLU A 100 5.10 2.25 8.27
CA GLU A 100 3.70 2.23 7.88
C GLU A 100 3.00 1.03 8.50
N TYR A 101 1.79 1.25 9.00
CA TYR A 101 0.85 0.18 9.36
C TYR A 101 -0.28 0.13 8.34
N ARG A 102 -0.54 -1.05 7.81
CA ARG A 102 -1.72 -1.33 6.98
C ARG A 102 -2.70 -2.14 7.77
N GLY A 103 -3.91 -1.62 7.88
CA GLY A 103 -5.01 -2.21 8.64
C GLY A 103 -5.45 -3.55 8.09
N LYS A 104 -6.35 -4.21 8.82
CA LYS A 104 -6.83 -5.53 8.45
C LYS A 104 -7.62 -5.49 7.13
N ALA A 105 -7.12 -6.17 6.11
CA ALA A 105 -7.82 -6.49 4.87
C ALA A 105 -8.46 -7.87 4.99
N SER A 106 -9.70 -8.04 4.58
CA SER A 106 -10.36 -9.35 4.54
C SER A 106 -9.92 -10.10 3.28
N PHE A 107 -9.72 -11.39 3.43
CA PHE A 107 -9.42 -12.32 2.35
C PHE A 107 -10.55 -13.34 2.23
N SER A 108 -10.88 -13.75 1.01
CA SER A 108 -11.76 -14.87 0.72
C SER A 108 -11.31 -15.59 -0.56
N ALA A 109 -11.38 -16.92 -0.56
CA ALA A 109 -11.11 -17.76 -1.72
C ALA A 109 -12.01 -18.99 -1.69
N LEU A 110 -12.18 -19.64 -2.84
CA LEU A 110 -13.01 -20.84 -2.98
C LEU A 110 -12.32 -21.84 -3.90
N ASP A 111 -12.21 -23.09 -3.45
CA ASP A 111 -11.76 -24.21 -4.27
C ASP A 111 -12.85 -25.24 -4.54
N ALA A 112 -12.49 -26.21 -5.35
CA ALA A 112 -13.23 -27.47 -5.52
C ALA A 112 -12.24 -28.62 -5.76
N TYR A 113 -12.59 -29.78 -5.25
CA TYR A 113 -11.82 -31.02 -5.43
C TYR A 113 -12.73 -32.23 -5.59
N GLY A 114 -12.17 -33.36 -6.00
CA GLY A 114 -12.83 -34.66 -6.05
C GLY A 114 -13.30 -35.11 -7.43
N THR A 115 -13.81 -36.33 -7.50
CA THR A 115 -14.20 -36.99 -8.74
C THR A 115 -15.68 -37.40 -8.79
N GLY A 116 -16.49 -37.00 -7.85
CA GLY A 116 -17.88 -37.45 -7.76
C GLY A 116 -18.73 -36.59 -6.82
N THR A 117 -19.65 -37.26 -6.12
CA THR A 117 -20.48 -36.65 -5.09
C THR A 117 -19.82 -36.69 -3.71
N PRO A 118 -20.22 -35.83 -2.78
CA PRO A 118 -19.73 -35.92 -1.39
C PRO A 118 -19.91 -37.32 -0.78
N PRO A 119 -18.96 -37.77 0.12
CA PRO A 119 -17.79 -37.05 0.60
C PRO A 119 -16.55 -37.12 -0.31
N ALA A 120 -16.62 -37.82 -1.48
CA ALA A 120 -15.49 -37.95 -2.40
C ALA A 120 -15.16 -36.66 -3.16
N SER A 121 -16.00 -35.66 -3.09
CA SER A 121 -15.79 -34.32 -3.63
C SER A 121 -16.31 -33.24 -2.67
N GLY A 122 -15.79 -32.04 -2.79
CA GLY A 122 -16.19 -30.92 -1.96
C GLY A 122 -15.70 -29.57 -2.48
N THR A 123 -16.05 -28.55 -1.73
CA THR A 123 -15.58 -27.18 -1.93
C THR A 123 -15.15 -26.61 -0.58
N ASN A 124 -14.01 -25.93 -0.54
CA ASN A 124 -13.55 -25.25 0.66
C ASN A 124 -13.66 -23.74 0.45
N GLU A 125 -14.32 -23.06 1.36
CA GLU A 125 -14.36 -21.61 1.47
C GLU A 125 -13.33 -21.18 2.49
N TYR A 126 -12.32 -20.43 2.03
CA TYR A 126 -11.27 -19.88 2.87
C TYR A 126 -11.56 -18.43 3.19
N THR A 127 -11.42 -18.05 4.46
CA THR A 127 -11.49 -16.67 4.91
C THR A 127 -10.32 -16.37 5.83
N ALA A 128 -9.80 -15.15 5.78
CA ALA A 128 -8.73 -14.70 6.66
C ALA A 128 -8.73 -13.17 6.76
N LYS A 129 -7.90 -12.64 7.64
CA LYS A 129 -7.56 -11.22 7.69
C LYS A 129 -6.05 -11.06 7.61
N LYS A 130 -5.61 -10.08 6.83
CA LYS A 130 -4.20 -9.70 6.70
C LYS A 130 -4.00 -8.28 7.22
N SER A 131 -2.98 -8.09 8.04
CA SER A 131 -2.43 -6.77 8.39
C SER A 131 -0.92 -6.80 8.25
N GLU A 132 -0.29 -5.62 8.16
CA GLU A 132 1.16 -5.58 8.01
C GLU A 132 1.79 -4.30 8.55
N TRP A 133 3.06 -4.42 8.88
CA TRP A 133 3.97 -3.31 9.08
C TRP A 133 4.99 -3.28 7.95
N THR A 134 5.31 -2.09 7.43
CA THR A 134 6.41 -1.90 6.49
C THR A 134 7.36 -0.83 7.01
N PHE A 135 8.65 -1.08 6.82
CA PHE A 135 9.73 -0.15 7.15
C PHE A 135 10.59 0.00 5.92
N LEU A 136 10.63 1.19 5.34
CA LEU A 136 11.32 1.44 4.07
C LEU A 136 12.28 2.62 4.20
N ALA A 137 13.47 2.47 3.62
CA ALA A 137 14.34 3.57 3.26
C ALA A 137 14.07 3.94 1.80
N ASN A 138 13.72 5.20 1.56
CA ASN A 138 13.25 5.68 0.26
C ASN A 138 14.17 6.78 -0.25
N GLY A 139 14.34 6.84 -1.55
CA GLY A 139 14.93 7.95 -2.29
C GLY A 139 13.95 8.50 -3.31
N TYR A 140 13.91 9.82 -3.47
CA TYR A 140 13.00 10.48 -4.39
C TYR A 140 13.74 11.51 -5.24
N TRP A 141 13.31 11.60 -6.49
CA TRP A 141 13.72 12.65 -7.41
C TRP A 141 12.53 13.59 -7.64
N ASP A 142 12.69 14.83 -7.21
CA ASP A 142 11.72 15.90 -7.38
C ASP A 142 12.05 16.66 -8.69
N PHE A 143 11.09 16.76 -9.60
CA PHE A 143 11.24 17.49 -10.86
C PHE A 143 11.09 19.01 -10.65
N ALA A 144 11.20 19.77 -11.75
CA ALA A 144 10.95 21.20 -11.67
C ALA A 144 9.51 21.50 -11.23
N THR A 145 9.34 22.55 -10.43
CA THR A 145 8.05 23.01 -9.97
C THR A 145 7.32 23.79 -11.06
N PHE A 146 6.09 23.41 -11.36
CA PHE A 146 5.20 24.06 -12.31
C PHE A 146 3.95 24.56 -11.59
N SER A 147 3.68 25.85 -11.60
CA SER A 147 2.48 26.43 -10.97
C SER A 147 2.28 26.01 -9.51
N GLY A 148 3.37 25.86 -8.74
CA GLY A 148 3.33 25.44 -7.34
C GLY A 148 3.27 23.93 -7.11
N PHE A 149 3.23 23.12 -8.16
CA PHE A 149 3.24 21.66 -8.08
C PHE A 149 4.60 21.08 -8.48
N THR A 150 5.13 20.19 -7.67
CA THR A 150 6.39 19.51 -7.90
C THR A 150 6.11 18.02 -8.10
N PRO A 151 6.13 17.51 -9.34
CA PRO A 151 6.07 16.08 -9.59
C PRO A 151 7.31 15.38 -9.02
N TYR A 152 7.15 14.12 -8.59
CA TYR A 152 8.27 13.32 -8.14
C TYR A 152 8.13 11.86 -8.52
N VAL A 153 9.25 11.16 -8.58
CA VAL A 153 9.34 9.70 -8.62
C VAL A 153 10.28 9.24 -7.52
N GLY A 154 10.17 7.99 -7.11
CA GLY A 154 11.04 7.46 -6.08
C GLY A 154 11.05 5.94 -6.05
N ALA A 155 11.97 5.41 -5.26
CA ALA A 155 12.05 4.00 -4.96
C ALA A 155 12.43 3.80 -3.49
N GLY A 156 12.02 2.68 -2.94
CA GLY A 156 12.29 2.29 -1.56
C GLY A 156 12.65 0.83 -1.43
N ILE A 157 13.41 0.51 -0.39
CA ILE A 157 13.76 -0.86 0.00
C ILE A 157 13.74 -0.98 1.52
N GLY A 158 13.36 -2.14 2.01
CA GLY A 158 13.31 -2.38 3.44
C GLY A 158 12.66 -3.71 3.79
N ALA A 159 11.79 -3.73 4.80
CA ALA A 159 11.16 -4.94 5.31
C ALA A 159 9.65 -4.79 5.47
N SER A 160 8.92 -5.88 5.26
CA SER A 160 7.51 -6.03 5.62
C SER A 160 7.34 -7.13 6.65
N LEU A 161 6.46 -6.92 7.62
CA LEU A 161 5.98 -7.95 8.54
C LEU A 161 4.51 -8.23 8.22
N ASN A 162 4.26 -9.28 7.45
CA ASN A 162 2.92 -9.71 7.07
C ASN A 162 2.33 -10.62 8.14
N THR A 163 1.11 -10.34 8.58
CA THR A 163 0.39 -11.14 9.58
C THR A 163 -0.92 -11.63 9.00
N ILE A 164 -1.14 -12.94 8.98
CA ILE A 164 -2.43 -13.56 8.68
C ILE A 164 -3.09 -13.95 9.99
N SER A 165 -4.34 -13.59 10.17
CA SER A 165 -5.15 -13.89 11.37
C SER A 165 -6.56 -14.30 10.97
N ASP A 166 -7.32 -14.81 11.93
CA ASP A 166 -8.74 -15.19 11.78
C ASP A 166 -8.97 -16.14 10.59
N PHE A 167 -8.00 -17.03 10.31
CA PHE A 167 -8.08 -17.98 9.19
C PHE A 167 -9.12 -19.06 9.50
N ARG A 168 -9.96 -19.33 8.52
CA ARG A 168 -10.97 -20.38 8.54
C ARG A 168 -11.02 -21.07 7.18
N ASP A 169 -11.21 -22.38 7.23
CA ASP A 169 -11.47 -23.28 6.11
C ASP A 169 -12.78 -24.00 6.38
N ILE A 170 -13.76 -23.83 5.51
CA ILE A 170 -15.10 -24.39 5.68
C ILE A 170 -15.46 -25.20 4.44
N ASN A 171 -15.61 -26.51 4.63
CA ASN A 171 -16.11 -27.41 3.61
C ASN A 171 -17.61 -27.61 3.75
N VAL A 172 -18.40 -26.79 3.09
CA VAL A 172 -19.85 -26.78 3.21
C VAL A 172 -20.47 -28.13 2.83
N PRO A 173 -20.11 -28.78 1.68
CA PRO A 173 -20.70 -30.06 1.28
C PRO A 173 -20.49 -31.21 2.28
N ASN A 174 -19.35 -31.20 2.98
CA ASN A 174 -18.96 -32.28 3.91
C ASN A 174 -19.09 -31.89 5.40
N GLY A 175 -19.52 -30.65 5.68
CA GLY A 175 -19.65 -30.15 7.05
C GLY A 175 -18.32 -29.95 7.78
N GLY A 176 -17.18 -29.97 7.07
CA GLY A 176 -15.84 -29.78 7.63
C GLY A 176 -15.61 -28.32 8.01
N VAL A 177 -14.96 -28.09 9.16
CA VAL A 177 -14.54 -26.76 9.63
C VAL A 177 -13.15 -26.89 10.21
N ALA A 178 -12.24 -26.00 9.81
CA ALA A 178 -10.91 -25.90 10.38
C ALA A 178 -10.50 -24.44 10.59
N TYR A 179 -9.53 -24.23 11.46
CA TYR A 179 -9.02 -22.93 11.87
C TYR A 179 -7.51 -22.94 11.93
N ALA A 180 -6.89 -21.77 11.76
CA ALA A 180 -5.47 -21.61 12.03
C ALA A 180 -5.24 -20.45 13.00
N ALA A 181 -4.21 -20.58 13.84
CA ALA A 181 -3.69 -19.51 14.65
C ALA A 181 -3.11 -18.40 13.77
N ALA A 182 -3.01 -17.19 14.32
CA ALA A 182 -2.33 -16.10 13.65
C ALA A 182 -0.83 -16.43 13.48
N ALA A 183 -0.28 -16.06 12.33
CA ALA A 183 1.15 -16.17 12.05
C ALA A 183 1.66 -14.91 11.36
N SER A 184 2.91 -14.57 11.63
CA SER A 184 3.57 -13.39 11.08
C SER A 184 4.88 -13.79 10.41
N GLN A 185 5.19 -13.15 9.28
CA GLN A 185 6.39 -13.42 8.50
C GLN A 185 7.07 -12.12 8.06
N TRP A 186 8.37 -12.03 8.34
CA TRP A 186 9.22 -10.98 7.80
C TRP A 186 9.65 -11.28 6.37
N ASN A 187 9.66 -10.24 5.52
CA ASN A 187 10.12 -10.31 4.15
C ASN A 187 10.97 -9.09 3.81
N LEU A 188 11.84 -9.23 2.81
CA LEU A 188 12.36 -8.09 2.09
C LEU A 188 11.19 -7.44 1.33
N ALA A 189 11.07 -6.12 1.43
CA ALA A 189 10.08 -5.35 0.68
C ALA A 189 10.77 -4.27 -0.16
N TRP A 190 10.18 -3.94 -1.29
CA TRP A 190 10.60 -2.81 -2.10
C TRP A 190 9.40 -2.07 -2.66
N ALA A 191 9.61 -0.81 -3.02
CA ALA A 191 8.56 0.06 -3.51
C ALA A 191 9.03 0.95 -4.65
N LEU A 192 8.09 1.31 -5.53
CA LEU A 192 8.21 2.41 -6.49
C LEU A 192 7.17 3.45 -6.14
N HIS A 193 7.56 4.72 -6.23
CA HIS A 193 6.73 5.85 -5.87
C HIS A 193 6.60 6.82 -7.04
N ALA A 194 5.43 7.41 -7.21
CA ALA A 194 5.21 8.56 -8.07
C ALA A 194 4.15 9.46 -7.45
N GLY A 195 4.28 10.78 -7.60
CA GLY A 195 3.31 11.69 -7.02
C GLY A 195 3.55 13.13 -7.37
N ILE A 196 2.77 13.98 -6.72
CA ILE A 196 2.80 15.42 -6.87
C ILE A 196 2.84 16.03 -5.47
N ALA A 197 3.80 16.92 -5.24
CA ALA A 197 3.92 17.70 -4.02
C ALA A 197 3.47 19.14 -4.27
N MET A 198 2.84 19.76 -3.29
CA MET A 198 2.43 21.16 -3.31
C MET A 198 2.88 21.83 -2.00
N GLN A 199 3.73 22.84 -2.08
CA GLN A 199 4.11 23.63 -0.93
C GLN A 199 2.98 24.60 -0.58
N VAL A 200 2.38 24.42 0.60
CA VAL A 200 1.25 25.24 1.08
C VAL A 200 1.67 26.32 2.07
N SER A 201 2.85 26.18 2.66
CA SER A 201 3.51 27.18 3.47
C SER A 201 5.02 26.99 3.44
N PRO A 202 5.84 27.94 3.96
CA PRO A 202 7.30 27.77 3.99
C PRO A 202 7.77 26.44 4.61
N ASN A 203 7.05 25.93 5.61
CA ASN A 203 7.42 24.73 6.34
C ASN A 203 6.55 23.51 6.02
N VAL A 204 5.45 23.65 5.24
CA VAL A 204 4.48 22.57 5.02
C VAL A 204 4.30 22.28 3.54
N THR A 205 4.46 21.03 3.20
CA THR A 205 4.19 20.47 1.86
C THR A 205 3.14 19.37 1.95
N LEU A 206 2.17 19.40 1.07
CA LEU A 206 1.20 18.33 0.88
C LEU A 206 1.66 17.46 -0.29
N ASP A 207 1.57 16.14 -0.14
CA ASP A 207 1.89 15.17 -1.19
C ASP A 207 0.68 14.30 -1.50
N LEU A 208 0.35 14.15 -2.77
CA LEU A 208 -0.53 13.09 -3.27
C LEU A 208 0.34 12.10 -4.03
N GLY A 209 0.43 10.88 -3.52
CA GLY A 209 1.33 9.88 -4.05
C GLY A 209 0.65 8.54 -4.33
N TYR A 210 1.12 7.89 -5.35
CA TYR A 210 0.87 6.50 -5.66
C TYR A 210 2.14 5.70 -5.36
N SER A 211 1.96 4.47 -4.84
CA SER A 211 3.08 3.55 -4.62
C SER A 211 2.69 2.15 -5.08
N TYR A 212 3.62 1.50 -5.78
CA TYR A 212 3.59 0.06 -6.00
C TYR A 212 4.58 -0.58 -5.02
N LEU A 213 4.15 -1.64 -4.31
CA LEU A 213 4.99 -2.36 -3.37
C LEU A 213 4.98 -3.87 -3.67
N ASP A 214 6.13 -4.49 -3.50
CA ASP A 214 6.24 -5.94 -3.30
C ASP A 214 6.46 -6.17 -1.79
N LEU A 215 5.55 -6.92 -1.18
CA LEU A 215 5.49 -7.18 0.24
C LEU A 215 5.93 -8.61 0.60
N GLY A 216 6.34 -9.39 -0.42
CA GLY A 216 6.81 -10.76 -0.26
C GLY A 216 5.69 -11.76 -0.05
N LYS A 217 5.72 -12.49 1.07
CA LYS A 217 4.86 -13.64 1.35
C LYS A 217 4.20 -13.52 2.72
N ALA A 218 3.18 -14.36 2.95
CA ALA A 218 2.59 -14.58 4.25
C ALA A 218 2.14 -16.03 4.38
N HIS A 219 1.88 -16.49 5.59
CA HIS A 219 1.26 -17.79 5.84
C HIS A 219 0.32 -17.71 7.05
N SER A 220 -0.66 -18.60 7.10
CA SER A 220 -1.44 -18.84 8.31
C SER A 220 -0.64 -19.66 9.32
N GLY A 221 -1.11 -19.80 10.54
CA GLY A 221 -0.70 -20.90 11.41
C GLY A 221 -1.10 -22.25 10.79
N ASP A 222 -0.75 -23.32 11.48
CA ASP A 222 -1.17 -24.66 11.13
C ASP A 222 -2.70 -24.77 11.12
N ILE A 223 -3.28 -25.39 10.08
CA ILE A 223 -4.72 -25.53 9.94
C ILE A 223 -5.16 -26.79 10.70
N ILE A 224 -5.99 -26.61 11.73
CA ILE A 224 -6.44 -27.67 12.62
C ILE A 224 -7.96 -27.81 12.48
N ALA A 225 -8.44 -29.05 12.29
CA ALA A 225 -9.87 -29.34 12.25
C ALA A 225 -10.55 -28.95 13.58
N TYR A 226 -11.86 -28.67 13.54
CA TYR A 226 -12.63 -28.21 14.70
C TYR A 226 -12.58 -29.16 15.88
N ASP A 227 -12.44 -30.46 15.66
CA ASP A 227 -12.28 -31.49 16.67
C ASP A 227 -10.86 -31.60 17.27
N GLY A 228 -9.95 -30.74 16.83
CA GLY A 228 -8.56 -30.70 17.27
C GLY A 228 -7.64 -31.68 16.53
N THR A 229 -8.16 -32.42 15.55
CA THR A 229 -7.32 -33.35 14.77
C THR A 229 -6.47 -32.59 13.75
N ASN A 230 -5.20 -33.02 13.64
CA ASN A 230 -4.28 -32.62 12.60
C ASN A 230 -3.22 -33.71 12.39
N THR A 231 -3.04 -34.17 11.16
CA THR A 231 -2.12 -35.24 10.81
C THR A 231 -0.89 -34.76 10.08
N VAL A 232 -0.87 -33.50 9.64
CA VAL A 232 0.23 -32.92 8.88
C VAL A 232 0.27 -31.41 9.10
N TYR A 233 1.46 -30.83 9.20
CA TYR A 233 1.64 -29.37 9.24
C TYR A 233 1.26 -28.77 7.87
N ASN A 234 0.17 -28.00 7.82
CA ASN A 234 -0.48 -27.56 6.59
C ASN A 234 -0.95 -26.10 6.58
N PRO A 235 -0.08 -25.12 6.89
CA PRO A 235 -0.45 -23.72 6.78
C PRO A 235 -0.85 -23.35 5.33
N MET A 236 -1.76 -22.39 5.18
CA MET A 236 -2.02 -21.75 3.90
C MET A 236 -0.92 -20.72 3.62
N TYR A 237 -0.22 -20.86 2.50
CA TYR A 237 0.80 -19.92 2.03
C TYR A 237 0.20 -18.94 1.03
N PHE A 238 0.47 -17.65 1.24
CA PHE A 238 0.11 -16.54 0.36
C PHE A 238 1.40 -16.03 -0.29
N ASN A 239 1.61 -16.37 -1.55
CA ASN A 239 2.85 -16.07 -2.24
C ASN A 239 2.70 -14.81 -3.09
N HIS A 240 3.79 -14.04 -3.19
CA HIS A 240 3.90 -12.87 -4.04
C HIS A 240 2.78 -11.86 -3.80
N ILE A 241 2.82 -11.23 -2.61
CA ILE A 241 1.86 -10.21 -2.21
C ILE A 241 2.37 -8.86 -2.70
N THR A 242 1.58 -8.19 -3.52
CA THR A 242 1.85 -6.85 -4.03
C THR A 242 0.77 -5.88 -3.58
N SER A 243 1.06 -4.59 -3.58
CA SER A 243 0.10 -3.54 -3.21
C SER A 243 0.17 -2.36 -4.16
N HIS A 244 -0.99 -1.81 -4.46
CA HIS A 244 -1.19 -0.54 -5.15
C HIS A 244 -1.80 0.44 -4.16
N ASP A 245 -1.01 1.42 -3.73
CA ASP A 245 -1.38 2.35 -2.67
C ASP A 245 -1.63 3.74 -3.22
N LEU A 246 -2.68 4.38 -2.73
CA LEU A 246 -2.89 5.81 -2.89
C LEU A 246 -2.73 6.47 -1.53
N LYS A 247 -1.85 7.49 -1.44
CA LYS A 247 -1.45 8.12 -0.17
C LYS A 247 -1.57 9.63 -0.24
N LEU A 248 -2.09 10.22 0.82
CA LEU A 248 -2.02 11.66 1.09
C LEU A 248 -1.05 11.87 2.26
N ALA A 249 -0.03 12.70 2.06
CA ALA A 249 0.99 12.98 3.06
C ALA A 249 1.13 14.46 3.34
N VAL A 250 1.58 14.77 4.55
CA VAL A 250 2.03 16.09 4.98
C VAL A 250 3.50 15.96 5.35
N ARG A 251 4.36 16.82 4.79
CA ARG A 251 5.75 17.00 5.19
C ARG A 251 5.91 18.31 5.93
N TRP A 252 6.57 18.27 7.09
CA TRP A 252 6.94 19.43 7.89
C TRP A 252 8.45 19.60 7.85
N ASN A 253 8.94 20.70 7.25
CA ASN A 253 10.35 21.04 7.16
C ASN A 253 10.78 21.86 8.37
N PHE A 254 11.89 21.48 9.03
CA PHE A 254 12.36 22.16 10.25
C PHE A 254 13.16 23.43 9.99
N ASP A 255 13.91 23.48 8.89
CA ASP A 255 15.01 24.44 8.71
C ASP A 255 14.64 25.73 7.94
N GLN A 256 13.37 26.01 7.69
CA GLN A 256 12.99 27.24 6.99
C GLN A 256 12.77 28.47 7.91
N ALA A 257 13.07 28.36 9.19
CA ALA A 257 12.75 29.42 10.15
C ALA A 257 13.74 30.60 10.18
N SER A 258 14.77 30.69 9.34
CA SER A 258 15.80 31.74 9.49
C SER A 258 16.43 32.33 8.21
N SER A 259 15.85 32.20 7.03
CA SER A 259 16.17 33.19 6.01
C SER A 259 15.27 34.43 6.23
N GLY A 260 15.56 35.18 7.27
CA GLY A 260 15.07 36.55 7.42
C GLY A 260 15.51 37.33 6.18
N GLY A 261 14.65 37.36 5.17
CA GLY A 261 14.85 38.18 4.01
C GLY A 261 15.02 39.63 4.52
N TYR A 262 16.22 40.14 4.38
CA TYR A 262 16.45 41.56 4.49
C TYR A 262 15.61 42.22 3.40
N TYR A 263 14.45 42.76 3.77
CA TYR A 263 13.69 43.70 2.95
C TYR A 263 14.36 45.04 3.06
N PRO A 264 15.04 45.57 2.01
CA PRO A 264 15.50 46.92 2.05
C PRO A 264 14.29 47.86 2.23
N PRO A 265 14.39 48.91 3.06
CA PRO A 265 13.29 49.85 3.25
C PRO A 265 12.90 50.46 1.93
N VAL A 266 11.58 50.41 1.61
CA VAL A 266 11.04 51.11 0.43
C VAL A 266 11.22 52.60 0.66
N VAL A 267 12.18 53.20 -0.03
CA VAL A 267 12.34 54.67 -0.07
C VAL A 267 11.22 55.22 -0.97
N LYS A 268 10.19 55.79 -0.37
CA LYS A 268 9.22 56.59 -1.13
C LYS A 268 9.88 57.91 -1.51
N TYR A 269 9.99 58.21 -2.80
CA TYR A 269 10.26 59.54 -3.35
C TYR A 269 8.94 60.29 -3.51
#